data_162d37e3003e0875624d77c34425e22d
#
_entry.id   162d37e3003e0875624d77c34425e22d
#
_cell.length_a   1.000
_cell.length_b   1.000
_cell.length_c   1.000
_cell.angle_alpha   90.00
_cell.angle_beta   90.00
_cell.angle_gamma   90.00
#
_symmetry.space_group_name_H-M   'P 1'
#
loop_
_entity.id
_entity.type
_entity.pdbx_description
1 polymer ?
#
loop_
_entity_poly.entity_id
_entity_poly.type
_entity_poly.pdbx_seq_one_letter_code
_entity_poly.pdbx_strand_id
1 'polypeptide(L)'
;VLPEPYRLRRRADFSATVRGGRRMGRRDLVVHALERGSTDTLVSIGGPRFGLVVSKAVGPAVIRHRVARRFRHICAGLVDTVPVDTDVVIRALPGSATASSRELDKQLRSILRRMGLLADEGKPA
;
A
#
# COMPACT_ATOMS: atom_id res chain seq x y z
N VAL A 1 3.89 12.18 7.83
CA VAL A 1 3.66 11.99 6.42
C VAL A 1 2.40 11.18 6.16
N LEU A 2 2.34 9.93 6.59
CA LEU A 2 1.11 9.16 6.51
C LEU A 2 0.42 9.21 7.88
N PRO A 3 -0.73 9.90 8.00
CA PRO A 3 -1.41 10.04 9.29
C PRO A 3 -1.82 8.71 9.90
N GLU A 4 -1.91 8.70 11.21
CA GLU A 4 -2.20 7.52 12.00
C GLU A 4 -3.41 6.71 11.54
N PRO A 5 -4.59 7.32 11.23
CA PRO A 5 -5.75 6.54 10.80
C PRO A 5 -5.53 5.73 9.53
N TYR A 6 -4.56 6.12 8.70
CA TYR A 6 -4.25 5.45 7.44
C TYR A 6 -3.12 4.44 7.55
N ARG A 7 -2.66 4.15 8.76
CA ARG A 7 -1.61 3.16 8.99
C ARG A 7 -2.21 1.85 9.46
N LEU A 8 -1.83 0.78 8.77
CA LEU A 8 -2.20 -0.57 9.16
C LEU A 8 -1.19 -1.05 10.20
N ARG A 9 -1.63 -1.30 11.42
CA ARG A 9 -0.73 -1.59 12.54
C ARG A 9 -0.91 -2.96 13.16
N ARG A 10 -2.14 -3.46 13.23
CA ARG A 10 -2.42 -4.70 13.92
C ARG A 10 -1.89 -5.89 13.14
N ARG A 11 -1.20 -6.78 13.84
CA ARG A 11 -0.67 -8.00 13.23
C ARG A 11 -1.79 -8.83 12.60
N ALA A 12 -2.92 -8.91 13.26
CA ALA A 12 -4.07 -9.65 12.74
C ALA A 12 -4.56 -9.07 11.41
N ASP A 13 -4.57 -7.74 11.28
CA ASP A 13 -4.98 -7.08 10.04
C ASP A 13 -3.97 -7.30 8.92
N PHE A 14 -2.67 -7.28 9.23
CA PHE A 14 -1.63 -7.65 8.28
C PHE A 14 -1.81 -9.08 7.78
N SER A 15 -1.98 -10.02 8.70
CA SER A 15 -2.15 -11.43 8.35
C SER A 15 -3.40 -11.64 7.51
N ALA A 16 -4.51 -11.00 7.87
CA ALA A 16 -5.76 -11.11 7.12
C ALA A 16 -5.58 -10.60 5.70
N THR A 17 -4.90 -9.48 5.53
CA THR A 17 -4.67 -8.87 4.22
C THR A 17 -3.78 -9.74 3.35
N VAL A 18 -2.70 -10.26 3.92
CA VAL A 18 -1.75 -11.09 3.18
C VAL A 18 -2.36 -12.44 2.79
N ARG A 19 -3.14 -13.04 3.69
CA ARG A 19 -3.71 -14.37 3.45
C ARG A 19 -5.00 -14.33 2.66
N GLY A 20 -5.87 -13.38 2.97
CA GLY A 20 -7.22 -13.32 2.39
C GLY A 20 -7.36 -12.34 1.24
N GLY A 21 -6.39 -11.47 1.04
CA GLY A 21 -6.46 -10.45 0.02
C GLY A 21 -5.93 -10.90 -1.33
N ARG A 22 -6.11 -10.03 -2.30
CA ARG A 22 -5.53 -10.22 -3.64
C ARG A 22 -4.06 -9.81 -3.60
N ARG A 23 -3.27 -10.45 -4.44
CA ARG A 23 -1.82 -10.22 -4.52
C ARG A 23 -1.43 -9.89 -5.95
N MET A 24 -0.59 -8.88 -6.12
CA MET A 24 -0.02 -8.54 -7.41
C MET A 24 1.37 -7.94 -7.24
N GLY A 25 2.31 -8.38 -8.07
CA GLY A 25 3.70 -7.92 -8.00
C GLY A 25 4.11 -7.08 -9.19
N ARG A 26 5.13 -6.28 -8.98
CA ARG A 26 5.87 -5.56 -10.01
C ARG A 26 7.35 -5.79 -9.74
N ARG A 27 8.21 -5.14 -10.50
CA ARG A 27 9.66 -5.33 -10.37
C ARG A 27 10.18 -5.10 -8.96
N ASP A 28 9.70 -4.04 -8.30
CA ASP A 28 10.28 -3.57 -7.03
C ASP A 28 9.37 -3.70 -5.82
N LEU A 29 8.15 -4.18 -5.99
CA LEU A 29 7.21 -4.32 -4.88
C LEU A 29 6.11 -5.34 -5.17
N VAL A 30 5.52 -5.85 -4.08
CA VAL A 30 4.33 -6.70 -4.14
C VAL A 30 3.26 -6.04 -3.28
N VAL A 31 2.03 -6.03 -3.78
CA VAL A 31 0.89 -5.47 -3.06
C VAL A 31 -0.08 -6.58 -2.70
N HIS A 32 -0.51 -6.58 -1.45
CA HIS A 32 -1.64 -7.38 -0.98
C HIS A 32 -2.75 -6.41 -0.62
N ALA A 33 -3.95 -6.63 -1.11
CA ALA A 33 -5.08 -5.75 -0.84
C ALA A 33 -6.30 -6.55 -0.42
N LEU A 34 -6.95 -6.12 0.64
CA LEU A 34 -8.15 -6.75 1.16
C LEU A 34 -9.22 -5.69 1.38
N GLU A 35 -10.39 -5.91 0.78
CA GLU A 35 -11.55 -5.09 1.05
C GLU A 35 -12.25 -5.69 2.27
N ARG A 36 -12.39 -4.87 3.33
CA ARG A 36 -12.93 -5.34 4.61
C ARG A 36 -14.43 -5.64 4.56
N GLY A 37 -15.09 -5.13 3.54
CA GLY A 37 -16.52 -5.35 3.38
C GLY A 37 -17.37 -4.36 4.19
N SER A 38 -18.60 -4.21 3.74
CA SER A 38 -19.53 -3.21 4.27
C SER A 38 -20.36 -3.68 5.46
N THR A 39 -20.15 -4.91 5.92
CA THR A 39 -20.95 -5.47 7.01
C THR A 39 -20.64 -4.85 8.36
N ASP A 40 -19.53 -4.14 8.46
CA ASP A 40 -19.12 -3.50 9.70
C ASP A 40 -19.10 -2.00 9.51
N THR A 41 -20.30 -1.42 9.52
CA THR A 41 -20.47 0.02 9.33
C THR A 41 -19.74 0.86 10.37
N LEU A 42 -19.42 0.25 11.52
CA LEU A 42 -18.73 0.95 12.60
C LEU A 42 -17.23 1.06 12.38
N VAL A 43 -16.66 0.26 11.46
CA VAL A 43 -15.22 0.19 11.24
C VAL A 43 -14.77 0.98 10.00
N SER A 44 -15.72 1.45 9.22
CA SER A 44 -15.41 2.16 7.97
C SER A 44 -15.01 3.61 8.16
N ILE A 45 -14.93 4.06 9.40
CA ILE A 45 -14.54 5.44 9.69
C ILE A 45 -13.03 5.51 9.70
N GLY A 46 -12.42 6.30 8.81
CA GLY A 46 -10.99 6.51 8.82
C GLY A 46 -10.27 6.28 7.50
N GLY A 47 -10.95 5.75 6.51
CA GLY A 47 -10.36 5.58 5.18
C GLY A 47 -9.51 4.33 5.01
N PRO A 48 -8.80 4.23 3.88
CA PRO A 48 -7.95 3.08 3.60
C PRO A 48 -6.77 3.03 4.58
N ARG A 49 -6.25 1.82 4.83
CA ARG A 49 -5.10 1.65 5.69
C ARG A 49 -3.97 1.01 4.92
N PHE A 50 -2.76 1.52 5.12
CA PHE A 50 -1.56 1.07 4.42
C PHE A 50 -0.55 0.51 5.40
N GLY A 51 -0.05 -0.69 5.12
CA GLY A 51 1.02 -1.32 5.88
C GLY A 51 2.23 -1.57 5.00
N LEU A 52 3.41 -1.49 5.59
CA LEU A 52 4.65 -1.68 4.86
C LEU A 52 5.45 -2.82 5.44
N VAL A 53 6.02 -3.64 4.56
CA VAL A 53 6.97 -4.68 4.93
C VAL A 53 8.25 -4.41 4.16
N VAL A 54 9.30 -4.02 4.89
CA VAL A 54 10.62 -3.75 4.30
C VAL A 54 11.61 -4.63 5.04
N SER A 55 11.91 -5.79 4.46
CA SER A 55 12.78 -6.77 5.08
C SER A 55 14.27 -6.44 4.91
N LYS A 56 15.10 -7.20 5.61
CA LYS A 56 16.56 -7.07 5.52
C LYS A 56 17.09 -7.32 4.10
N ALA A 57 16.34 -8.03 3.29
CA ALA A 57 16.73 -8.29 1.90
C ALA A 57 16.83 -7.02 1.07
N VAL A 58 16.12 -5.96 1.46
CA VAL A 58 16.18 -4.67 0.78
C VAL A 58 17.50 -3.94 1.06
N GLY A 59 18.03 -4.09 2.28
CA GLY A 59 19.28 -3.48 2.65
C GLY A 59 19.38 -3.21 4.16
N PRO A 60 20.46 -2.53 4.58
CA PRO A 60 20.64 -2.16 5.98
C PRO A 60 19.58 -1.17 6.45
N ALA A 61 19.50 -0.94 7.76
CA ALA A 61 18.45 -0.14 8.39
C ALA A 61 18.26 1.23 7.74
N VAL A 62 19.34 1.90 7.38
CA VAL A 62 19.28 3.23 6.74
C VAL A 62 18.51 3.16 5.43
N ILE A 63 18.82 2.15 4.62
CA ILE A 63 18.16 1.96 3.32
C ILE A 63 16.69 1.58 3.52
N ARG A 64 16.42 0.67 4.47
CA ARG A 64 15.04 0.25 4.77
C ARG A 64 14.17 1.43 5.22
N HIS A 65 14.73 2.31 6.06
CA HIS A 65 14.02 3.50 6.51
C HIS A 65 13.74 4.46 5.36
N ARG A 66 14.69 4.61 4.45
CA ARG A 66 14.52 5.45 3.26
C ARG A 66 13.38 4.94 2.38
N VAL A 67 13.38 3.64 2.12
CA VAL A 67 12.34 2.99 1.29
C VAL A 67 10.97 3.14 1.97
N ALA A 68 10.89 2.87 3.27
CA ALA A 68 9.66 3.00 4.02
C ALA A 68 9.12 4.44 3.97
N ARG A 69 10.00 5.43 4.11
CA ARG A 69 9.62 6.84 4.04
C ARG A 69 9.03 7.19 2.67
N ARG A 70 9.66 6.71 1.59
CA ARG A 70 9.16 6.93 0.23
C ARG A 70 7.77 6.35 0.05
N PHE A 71 7.55 5.13 0.50
CA PHE A 71 6.23 4.50 0.40
C PHE A 71 5.18 5.23 1.24
N ARG A 72 5.52 5.67 2.46
CA ARG A 72 4.58 6.45 3.27
C ARG A 72 4.16 7.73 2.59
N HIS A 73 5.11 8.40 1.96
CA HIS A 73 4.84 9.62 1.22
C HIS A 73 3.92 9.36 0.03
N ILE A 74 4.18 8.30 -0.71
CA ILE A 74 3.34 7.90 -1.85
C ILE A 74 1.94 7.56 -1.37
N CYS A 75 1.82 6.77 -0.29
CA CYS A 75 0.53 6.38 0.26
C CYS A 75 -0.27 7.58 0.77
N ALA A 76 0.39 8.58 1.33
CA ALA A 76 -0.28 9.79 1.76
C ALA A 76 -1.03 10.47 0.61
N GLY A 77 -0.50 10.38 -0.60
CA GLY A 77 -1.15 10.91 -1.80
C GLY A 77 -2.29 10.03 -2.31
N LEU A 78 -2.48 8.85 -1.74
CA LEU A 78 -3.49 7.90 -2.21
C LEU A 78 -4.67 7.74 -1.26
N VAL A 79 -4.65 8.38 -0.09
CA VAL A 79 -5.68 8.18 0.93
C VAL A 79 -7.08 8.61 0.46
N ASP A 80 -7.16 9.56 -0.46
CA ASP A 80 -8.43 10.06 -0.96
C ASP A 80 -8.92 9.32 -2.21
N THR A 81 -8.09 8.44 -2.79
CA THR A 81 -8.42 7.77 -4.05
C THR A 81 -8.67 6.28 -3.88
N VAL A 82 -8.09 5.66 -2.87
CA VAL A 82 -8.33 4.26 -2.55
C VAL A 82 -9.59 4.16 -1.69
N PRO A 83 -10.45 3.14 -1.93
CA PRO A 83 -11.69 3.01 -1.17
C PRO A 83 -11.46 2.90 0.34
N VAL A 84 -12.35 3.50 1.11
CA VAL A 84 -12.21 3.65 2.57
C VAL A 84 -12.17 2.31 3.32
N ASP A 85 -12.70 1.25 2.75
CA ASP A 85 -12.78 -0.05 3.40
C ASP A 85 -11.63 -0.99 2.99
N THR A 86 -10.56 -0.46 2.43
CA THR A 86 -9.47 -1.26 1.88
C THR A 86 -8.25 -1.23 2.78
N ASP A 87 -7.69 -2.40 3.04
CA ASP A 87 -6.37 -2.55 3.64
C ASP A 87 -5.38 -2.94 2.56
N VAL A 88 -4.25 -2.26 2.52
CA VAL A 88 -3.19 -2.49 1.53
C VAL A 88 -1.87 -2.75 2.26
N VAL A 89 -1.25 -3.89 1.97
CA VAL A 89 0.09 -4.20 2.46
C VAL A 89 1.05 -4.15 1.28
N ILE A 90 2.08 -3.32 1.41
CA ILE A 90 3.11 -3.18 0.39
C ILE A 90 4.38 -3.84 0.89
N ARG A 91 4.84 -4.86 0.18
CA ARG A 91 6.12 -5.51 0.46
C ARG A 91 7.15 -4.96 -0.51
N ALA A 92 8.18 -4.32 0.02
CA ALA A 92 9.29 -3.84 -0.79
C ALA A 92 10.19 -5.02 -1.19
N LEU A 93 10.52 -5.09 -2.46
CA LEU A 93 11.49 -6.06 -2.98
C LEU A 93 12.88 -5.40 -3.02
N PRO A 94 13.96 -6.20 -3.17
CA PRO A 94 15.32 -5.65 -3.15
C PRO A 94 15.57 -4.49 -4.11
N GLY A 95 14.95 -4.51 -5.30
CA GLY A 95 15.09 -3.44 -6.27
C GLY A 95 14.59 -2.08 -5.79
N SER A 96 13.74 -2.06 -4.78
CA SER A 96 13.23 -0.80 -4.23
C SER A 96 14.31 0.06 -3.59
N ALA A 97 15.44 -0.55 -3.21
CA ALA A 97 16.57 0.17 -2.61
C ALA A 97 17.14 1.22 -3.55
N THR A 98 17.13 0.96 -4.85
CA THR A 98 17.70 1.84 -5.87
C THR A 98 16.66 2.52 -6.74
N ALA A 99 15.41 2.10 -6.66
CA ALA A 99 14.33 2.72 -7.43
C ALA A 99 14.04 4.13 -6.90
N SER A 100 13.70 5.04 -7.81
CA SER A 100 13.28 6.38 -7.42
C SER A 100 11.87 6.35 -6.83
N SER A 101 11.51 7.39 -6.08
CA SER A 101 10.15 7.54 -5.58
C SER A 101 9.14 7.53 -6.72
N ARG A 102 9.49 8.15 -7.84
CA ARG A 102 8.64 8.20 -9.03
C ARG A 102 8.38 6.81 -9.60
N GLU A 103 9.42 5.98 -9.66
CA GLU A 103 9.28 4.60 -10.14
C GLU A 103 8.42 3.76 -9.22
N LEU A 104 8.63 3.89 -7.91
CA LEU A 104 7.82 3.18 -6.91
C LEU A 104 6.36 3.62 -6.96
N ASP A 105 6.11 4.92 -7.08
CA ASP A 105 4.77 5.47 -7.22
C ASP A 105 4.07 4.92 -8.46
N LYS A 106 4.76 4.91 -9.58
CA LYS A 106 4.23 4.41 -10.84
C LYS A 106 3.85 2.94 -10.73
N GLN A 107 4.71 2.13 -10.14
CA GLN A 107 4.44 0.70 -9.96
C GLN A 107 3.26 0.45 -9.03
N LEU A 108 3.20 1.17 -7.92
CA LEU A 108 2.11 1.02 -6.96
C LEU A 108 0.78 1.42 -7.57
N ARG A 109 0.72 2.55 -8.26
CA ARG A 109 -0.51 3.01 -8.91
C ARG A 109 -0.94 2.04 -10.00
N SER A 110 -0.01 1.50 -10.76
CA SER A 110 -0.30 0.49 -11.79
C SER A 110 -0.98 -0.73 -11.19
N ILE A 111 -0.46 -1.22 -10.07
CA ILE A 111 -1.05 -2.38 -9.38
C ILE A 111 -2.46 -2.05 -8.88
N LEU A 112 -2.63 -0.91 -8.22
CA LEU A 112 -3.92 -0.52 -7.66
C LEU A 112 -4.98 -0.32 -8.74
N ARG A 113 -4.60 0.21 -9.88
CA ARG A 113 -5.52 0.33 -11.03
C ARG A 113 -5.95 -1.05 -11.53
N ARG A 114 -5.01 -1.97 -11.66
CA ARG A 114 -5.31 -3.34 -12.11
C ARG A 114 -6.22 -4.06 -11.12
N MET A 115 -6.11 -3.74 -9.85
CA MET A 115 -6.97 -4.31 -8.81
C MET A 115 -8.33 -3.60 -8.72
N GLY A 116 -8.53 -2.53 -9.47
CA GLY A 116 -9.77 -1.75 -9.39
C GLY A 116 -9.88 -0.87 -8.16
N LEU A 117 -8.75 -0.62 -7.49
CA LEU A 117 -8.71 0.14 -6.25
C LEU A 117 -8.30 1.60 -6.45
N LEU A 118 -7.99 1.98 -7.66
CA LEU A 118 -7.60 3.34 -8.00
C LEU A 118 -8.36 3.76 -9.25
N ALA A 119 -9.04 4.88 -9.17
CA ALA A 119 -9.75 5.44 -10.30
C ALA A 119 -8.76 5.80 -11.42
N ASP A 120 -9.20 5.65 -12.67
CA ASP A 120 -8.39 6.01 -13.83
C ASP A 120 -8.32 7.53 -13.94
N GLU A 121 -7.31 8.10 -13.30
CA GLU A 121 -7.11 9.54 -13.33
C GLU A 121 -6.79 10.00 -14.75
N GLY A 122 -7.40 11.12 -15.14
CA GLY A 122 -7.15 11.70 -16.43
C GLY A 122 -7.99 11.13 -17.56
N LYS A 123 -8.80 10.11 -17.31
CA LYS A 123 -9.76 9.64 -18.31
C LYS A 123 -11.13 10.17 -17.97
N PRO A 124 -11.76 10.85 -18.91
CA PRO A 124 -13.16 11.21 -18.73
C PRO A 124 -13.96 9.92 -18.57
N ALA A 125 -14.84 9.93 -17.64
CA ALA A 125 -15.68 8.78 -17.36
C ALA A 125 -16.49 8.37 -18.58
#